data_55516c3f0ca081ebf0160809a329a8ee
#
_entry.id   55516c3f0ca081ebf0160809a329a8ee
#
_cell.length_a   1.000
_cell.length_b   1.000
_cell.length_c   1.000
_cell.angle_alpha   90.00
_cell.angle_beta   90.00
_cell.angle_gamma   90.00
#
_symmetry.space_group_name_H-M   'P 1'
#
loop_
_entity.id
_entity.type
_entity.pdbx_description
1 polymer ?
#
loop_
_entity_poly.entity_id
_entity_poly.type
_entity_poly.pdbx_seq_one_letter_code
_entity_poly.pdbx_strand_id
1 'polypeptide(L)'
;RVRIRIAKPAGRFAYGDILAIEKESPLRERPSCPHFGRCGGCDLQALSYEAQLRIKENHLLQALKRIGGEDMEGEPISPMVPSVDRFFYRGKIEFSFGRAQGRTTVGLSGRSSPFSSYAGRVVPVDGCLLFSPVAGQVLPLVADALSGSGLMPYDAAAGKGTLQRLVIREGKGTGEVMVHVVAASDLGRRLTGLKDRLAALPQVASFYATGNRATRLLSGKPAIDEKLSGLTFRIYPFSFFQPNPMTAGLLYERLASFPGIEGSRRALGLYCGSGPVELHLARVVKEVTGIDSSGDNIACARENARLNGSENCTFIEDKAERAGQVFAGKTDLLVVDPPRRGMSGAALAAVRRIGPERIAYISCNPTTLARDLKDLKGSYRAKEIVPFDFFPHTAHFEVLTLLERA
;
A
#
# COMPACT_ATOMS: atom_id res chain seq x y z
N ARG A 1 -20.56 23.43 11.44
CA ARG A 1 -20.06 23.89 12.72
C ARG A 1 -20.05 22.74 13.69
N VAL A 2 -18.98 22.61 14.49
CA VAL A 2 -18.81 21.49 15.42
C VAL A 2 -18.47 22.03 16.80
N ARG A 3 -18.90 21.32 17.85
CA ARG A 3 -18.44 21.50 19.22
C ARG A 3 -17.37 20.45 19.48
N ILE A 4 -16.21 20.90 19.95
CA ILE A 4 -15.04 20.04 20.17
C ILE A 4 -14.64 20.06 21.65
N ARG A 5 -14.05 18.97 22.10
CA ARG A 5 -13.29 18.90 23.35
C ARG A 5 -11.80 18.94 23.01
N ILE A 6 -11.13 19.98 23.48
CA ILE A 6 -9.70 20.14 23.23
C ILE A 6 -8.93 19.18 24.13
N ALA A 7 -8.04 18.41 23.54
CA ALA A 7 -7.02 17.64 24.22
C ALA A 7 -5.82 18.53 24.58
N LYS A 8 -4.75 17.93 25.02
CA LYS A 8 -3.52 18.63 25.36
C LYS A 8 -3.01 19.48 24.19
N PRO A 9 -2.76 20.78 24.39
CA PRO A 9 -2.10 21.62 23.38
C PRO A 9 -0.72 21.06 23.03
N ALA A 10 -0.37 21.10 21.76
CA ALA A 10 0.93 20.67 21.24
C ALA A 10 1.59 21.82 20.45
N GLY A 11 2.20 22.76 21.17
CA GLY A 11 2.84 23.92 20.59
C GLY A 11 1.89 24.85 19.83
N ARG A 12 1.99 24.89 18.50
CA ARG A 12 1.17 25.77 17.62
C ARG A 12 -0.22 25.20 17.26
N PHE A 13 -0.57 24.00 17.70
CA PHE A 13 -1.85 23.34 17.45
C PHE A 13 -2.35 22.57 18.67
N ALA A 14 -3.58 22.17 18.65
CA ALA A 14 -4.18 21.29 19.66
C ALA A 14 -4.97 20.17 18.97
N TYR A 15 -4.95 18.99 19.57
CA TYR A 15 -5.85 17.92 19.21
C TYR A 15 -7.21 18.13 19.88
N GLY A 16 -8.27 17.78 19.17
CA GLY A 16 -9.61 17.84 19.72
C GLY A 16 -10.52 16.78 19.14
N ASP A 17 -11.43 16.28 19.95
CA ASP A 17 -12.49 15.37 19.51
C ASP A 17 -13.81 16.12 19.30
N ILE A 18 -14.52 15.73 18.25
CA ILE A 18 -15.85 16.25 17.95
C ILE A 18 -16.84 15.66 18.97
N LEU A 19 -17.44 16.53 19.79
CA LEU A 19 -18.50 16.16 20.74
C LEU A 19 -19.88 16.19 20.07
N ALA A 20 -20.12 17.15 19.19
CA ALA A 20 -21.37 17.30 18.47
C ALA A 20 -21.16 18.04 17.16
N ILE A 21 -21.95 17.68 16.15
CA ILE A 21 -22.05 18.41 14.90
C ILE A 21 -23.31 19.28 15.01
N GLU A 22 -23.11 20.59 15.18
CA GLU A 22 -24.22 21.57 15.33
C GLU A 22 -24.82 22.00 13.99
N LYS A 23 -23.99 22.03 12.94
CA LYS A 23 -24.41 22.27 11.56
C LYS A 23 -23.60 21.37 10.66
N GLU A 24 -24.27 20.48 9.96
CA GLU A 24 -23.63 19.58 9.00
C GLU A 24 -23.12 20.35 7.77
N SER A 25 -22.08 19.81 7.17
CA SER A 25 -21.62 20.24 5.84
C SER A 25 -22.54 19.63 4.78
N PRO A 26 -22.86 20.35 3.70
CA PRO A 26 -23.58 19.77 2.56
C PRO A 26 -22.81 18.64 1.85
N LEU A 27 -21.51 18.53 2.10
CA LEU A 27 -20.66 17.47 1.56
C LEU A 27 -20.68 16.20 2.42
N ARG A 28 -21.42 16.22 3.55
CA ARG A 28 -21.48 15.08 4.46
C ARG A 28 -22.46 14.05 3.96
N GLU A 29 -22.03 12.77 4.02
CA GLU A 29 -22.84 11.61 3.70
C GLU A 29 -22.86 10.63 4.87
N ARG A 30 -23.88 9.78 4.91
CA ARG A 30 -23.96 8.70 5.88
C ARG A 30 -22.94 7.62 5.49
N PRO A 31 -21.98 7.26 6.37
CA PRO A 31 -21.04 6.18 6.07
C PRO A 31 -21.74 4.84 5.85
N SER A 32 -21.34 4.11 4.81
CA SER A 32 -21.88 2.79 4.52
C SER A 32 -21.35 1.72 5.50
N CYS A 33 -20.16 1.94 6.08
CA CYS A 33 -19.55 0.98 6.99
C CYS A 33 -20.11 1.13 8.42
N PRO A 34 -20.66 0.05 9.02
CA PRO A 34 -21.19 0.09 10.39
C PRO A 34 -20.11 0.30 11.46
N HIS A 35 -18.86 0.08 11.12
CA HIS A 35 -17.70 0.25 12.02
C HIS A 35 -17.04 1.64 11.90
N PHE A 36 -17.51 2.51 11.00
CA PHE A 36 -16.96 3.85 10.84
C PHE A 36 -17.01 4.66 12.15
N GLY A 37 -15.95 5.39 12.44
CA GLY A 37 -15.80 6.15 13.70
C GLY A 37 -15.25 5.34 14.88
N ARG A 38 -15.45 4.01 14.91
CA ARG A 38 -14.84 3.09 15.89
C ARG A 38 -13.54 2.48 15.35
N CYS A 39 -13.62 1.90 14.15
CA CYS A 39 -12.46 1.40 13.42
C CYS A 39 -11.63 2.56 12.87
N GLY A 40 -10.29 2.45 12.97
CA GLY A 40 -9.33 3.45 12.48
C GLY A 40 -8.96 3.32 11.00
N GLY A 41 -9.63 2.45 10.24
CA GLY A 41 -9.27 2.16 8.85
C GLY A 41 -9.76 3.19 7.82
N CYS A 42 -10.73 4.06 8.18
CA CYS A 42 -11.30 5.08 7.30
C CYS A 42 -11.44 6.40 8.01
N ASP A 43 -11.04 7.50 7.32
CA ASP A 43 -11.14 8.87 7.83
C ASP A 43 -12.23 9.68 7.11
N LEU A 44 -12.47 9.42 5.82
CA LEU A 44 -13.23 10.26 4.92
C LEU A 44 -14.57 9.68 4.48
N GLN A 45 -14.97 8.50 4.96
CA GLN A 45 -16.19 7.82 4.50
C GLN A 45 -17.50 8.59 4.81
N ALA A 46 -17.45 9.59 5.67
CA ALA A 46 -18.56 10.48 5.97
C ALA A 46 -18.69 11.69 5.01
N LEU A 47 -17.96 11.66 3.88
CA LEU A 47 -17.96 12.72 2.87
C LEU A 47 -18.27 12.14 1.49
N SER A 48 -18.88 12.93 0.61
CA SER A 48 -19.05 12.57 -0.79
C SER A 48 -17.69 12.25 -1.43
N TYR A 49 -17.67 11.37 -2.42
CA TYR A 49 -16.42 10.96 -3.03
C TYR A 49 -15.67 12.13 -3.69
N GLU A 50 -16.40 13.02 -4.33
CA GLU A 50 -15.86 14.24 -4.93
C GLU A 50 -15.21 15.15 -3.88
N ALA A 51 -15.80 15.23 -2.69
CA ALA A 51 -15.21 15.97 -1.57
C ALA A 51 -13.93 15.30 -1.05
N GLN A 52 -13.87 13.97 -1.04
CA GLN A 52 -12.64 13.23 -0.69
C GLN A 52 -11.50 13.54 -1.66
N LEU A 53 -11.77 13.55 -2.97
CA LEU A 53 -10.78 13.88 -4.00
C LEU A 53 -10.24 15.31 -3.82
N ARG A 54 -11.13 16.29 -3.65
CA ARG A 54 -10.73 17.70 -3.42
C ARG A 54 -9.89 17.88 -2.17
N ILE A 55 -10.18 17.16 -1.09
CA ILE A 55 -9.38 17.22 0.15
C ILE A 55 -7.98 16.70 -0.10
N LYS A 56 -7.83 15.60 -0.84
CA LYS A 56 -6.53 15.00 -1.18
C LYS A 56 -5.73 15.88 -2.14
N GLU A 57 -6.38 16.46 -3.17
CA GLU A 57 -5.76 17.45 -4.05
C GLU A 57 -5.24 18.66 -3.27
N ASN A 58 -6.06 19.21 -2.37
CA ASN A 58 -5.64 20.31 -1.52
C ASN A 58 -4.49 19.92 -0.58
N HIS A 59 -4.48 18.69 -0.08
CA HIS A 59 -3.35 18.18 0.72
C HIS A 59 -2.05 18.15 -0.08
N LEU A 60 -2.10 17.67 -1.34
CA LEU A 60 -0.95 17.70 -2.23
C LEU A 60 -0.45 19.14 -2.47
N LEU A 61 -1.36 20.04 -2.87
CA LEU A 61 -1.06 21.47 -3.10
C LEU A 61 -0.39 22.12 -1.89
N GLN A 62 -0.95 21.91 -0.70
CA GLN A 62 -0.38 22.47 0.53
C GLN A 62 1.01 21.86 0.87
N ALA A 63 1.24 20.60 0.60
CA ALA A 63 2.55 19.97 0.81
C ALA A 63 3.60 20.56 -0.15
N LEU A 64 3.27 20.67 -1.43
CA LEU A 64 4.14 21.24 -2.44
C LEU A 64 4.48 22.71 -2.11
N LYS A 65 3.49 23.52 -1.77
CA LYS A 65 3.69 24.93 -1.43
C LYS A 65 4.53 25.15 -0.17
N ARG A 66 4.19 24.46 0.94
CA ARG A 66 4.83 24.70 2.25
C ARG A 66 6.22 24.09 2.39
N ILE A 67 6.48 22.97 1.72
CA ILE A 67 7.71 22.19 1.85
C ILE A 67 8.56 22.33 0.59
N GLY A 68 7.97 22.22 -0.59
CA GLY A 68 8.63 22.41 -1.87
C GLY A 68 9.13 23.85 -2.08
N GLY A 69 8.45 24.83 -1.48
CA GLY A 69 8.76 26.26 -1.56
C GLY A 69 7.86 27.00 -2.56
N GLU A 70 8.01 28.34 -2.61
CA GLU A 70 7.20 29.24 -3.49
C GLU A 70 7.32 28.87 -4.96
N ASP A 71 8.48 28.34 -5.35
CA ASP A 71 8.76 27.93 -6.71
C ASP A 71 7.95 26.71 -7.21
N MET A 72 7.18 26.07 -6.33
CA MET A 72 6.24 25.01 -6.70
C MET A 72 4.83 25.57 -7.00
N GLU A 73 4.62 26.88 -6.87
CA GLU A 73 3.42 27.55 -7.39
C GLU A 73 3.50 27.61 -8.93
N GLY A 74 2.51 27.00 -9.60
CA GLY A 74 2.50 26.92 -11.07
C GLY A 74 3.02 25.62 -11.66
N GLU A 75 3.44 24.67 -10.84
CA GLU A 75 3.76 23.32 -11.32
C GLU A 75 2.55 22.65 -12.00
N PRO A 76 2.75 21.85 -13.05
CA PRO A 76 1.70 21.25 -13.85
C PRO A 76 1.03 20.09 -13.11
N ILE A 77 0.08 20.41 -12.23
CA ILE A 77 -0.67 19.43 -11.44
C ILE A 77 -1.97 19.11 -12.17
N SER A 78 -2.13 17.84 -12.53
CA SER A 78 -3.36 17.31 -13.09
C SER A 78 -4.44 17.09 -12.01
N PRO A 79 -5.73 17.08 -12.36
CA PRO A 79 -6.77 16.64 -11.46
C PRO A 79 -6.50 15.22 -10.96
N MET A 80 -6.97 14.91 -9.75
CA MET A 80 -6.79 13.57 -9.16
C MET A 80 -7.54 12.52 -9.98
N VAL A 81 -6.82 11.48 -10.38
CA VAL A 81 -7.41 10.31 -11.03
C VAL A 81 -8.20 9.51 -9.99
N PRO A 82 -9.51 9.33 -10.17
CA PRO A 82 -10.34 8.58 -9.25
C PRO A 82 -9.92 7.10 -9.20
N SER A 83 -10.19 6.43 -8.08
CA SER A 83 -10.08 4.97 -8.01
C SER A 83 -11.06 4.30 -8.96
N VAL A 84 -10.68 3.19 -9.55
CA VAL A 84 -11.57 2.34 -10.35
C VAL A 84 -12.77 1.90 -9.51
N ASP A 85 -12.49 1.40 -8.31
CA ASP A 85 -13.49 0.99 -7.33
C ASP A 85 -13.37 1.83 -6.05
N ARG A 86 -14.51 2.28 -5.51
CA ARG A 86 -14.55 3.02 -4.24
C ARG A 86 -14.59 2.10 -3.04
N PHE A 87 -15.09 0.88 -3.20
CA PHE A 87 -15.18 -0.19 -2.21
C PHE A 87 -14.56 -1.47 -2.77
N PHE A 88 -14.22 -2.41 -1.89
CA PHE A 88 -13.67 -3.73 -2.25
C PHE A 88 -12.41 -3.69 -3.12
N TYR A 89 -11.72 -2.56 -3.16
CA TYR A 89 -10.56 -2.33 -4.01
C TYR A 89 -9.26 -2.97 -3.48
N ARG A 90 -9.20 -3.25 -2.16
CA ARG A 90 -7.95 -3.77 -1.56
C ARG A 90 -7.69 -5.21 -1.96
N GLY A 91 -6.49 -5.47 -2.50
CA GLY A 91 -5.94 -6.81 -2.67
C GLY A 91 -5.24 -7.36 -1.42
N LYS A 92 -5.08 -6.56 -0.37
CA LYS A 92 -4.49 -6.99 0.92
C LYS A 92 -5.13 -6.27 2.09
N ILE A 93 -5.42 -7.04 3.16
CA ILE A 93 -5.82 -6.50 4.46
C ILE A 93 -5.14 -7.27 5.60
N GLU A 94 -4.81 -6.55 6.68
CA GLU A 94 -4.26 -7.13 7.91
C GLU A 94 -5.22 -6.88 9.07
N PHE A 95 -5.70 -7.96 9.67
CA PHE A 95 -6.51 -7.92 10.87
C PHE A 95 -5.64 -8.22 12.09
N SER A 96 -6.01 -7.62 13.22
CA SER A 96 -5.40 -7.86 14.52
C SER A 96 -6.22 -8.85 15.33
N PHE A 97 -5.56 -9.63 16.17
CA PHE A 97 -6.23 -10.44 17.18
C PHE A 97 -6.45 -9.62 18.45
N GLY A 98 -7.62 -9.77 19.04
CA GLY A 98 -8.00 -9.12 20.29
C GLY A 98 -8.77 -10.08 21.21
N ARG A 99 -9.28 -9.54 22.32
CA ARG A 99 -10.19 -10.26 23.20
C ARG A 99 -11.49 -9.47 23.37
N ALA A 100 -12.60 -10.17 23.24
CA ALA A 100 -13.91 -9.65 23.58
C ALA A 100 -14.69 -10.73 24.33
N GLN A 101 -15.33 -10.37 25.45
CA GLN A 101 -16.10 -11.30 26.28
C GLN A 101 -15.36 -12.61 26.64
N GLY A 102 -14.07 -12.51 26.94
CA GLY A 102 -13.25 -13.66 27.30
C GLY A 102 -12.76 -14.54 26.15
N ARG A 103 -13.20 -14.29 24.90
CA ARG A 103 -12.84 -15.06 23.70
C ARG A 103 -11.86 -14.32 22.82
N THR A 104 -11.05 -15.06 22.08
CA THR A 104 -10.22 -14.49 21.00
C THR A 104 -11.13 -13.96 19.90
N THR A 105 -10.89 -12.75 19.47
CA THR A 105 -11.62 -12.09 18.37
C THR A 105 -10.64 -11.60 17.32
N VAL A 106 -11.16 -11.38 16.12
CA VAL A 106 -10.42 -10.82 14.99
C VAL A 106 -11.06 -9.49 14.61
N GLY A 107 -10.25 -8.49 14.32
CA GLY A 107 -10.77 -7.17 13.98
C GLY A 107 -9.71 -6.22 13.49
N LEU A 108 -10.03 -4.96 13.47
CA LEU A 108 -9.13 -3.88 13.04
C LEU A 108 -8.78 -2.98 14.23
N SER A 109 -7.63 -2.31 14.15
CA SER A 109 -7.21 -1.35 15.17
C SER A 109 -8.25 -0.25 15.31
N GLY A 110 -8.63 0.05 16.52
CA GLY A 110 -9.55 1.13 16.85
C GLY A 110 -8.98 2.50 16.50
N ARG A 111 -9.88 3.44 16.26
CA ARG A 111 -9.52 4.82 15.94
C ARG A 111 -8.65 5.42 17.05
N SER A 112 -7.46 5.88 16.68
CA SER A 112 -6.54 6.51 17.61
C SER A 112 -6.95 7.96 17.82
N SER A 113 -7.43 8.26 19.02
CA SER A 113 -7.69 9.61 19.50
C SER A 113 -7.48 9.63 21.02
N PRO A 114 -7.01 10.73 21.61
CA PRO A 114 -6.82 10.83 23.08
C PRO A 114 -8.09 10.55 23.91
N PHE A 115 -9.26 10.70 23.31
CA PHE A 115 -10.56 10.49 23.95
C PHE A 115 -11.33 9.28 23.41
N SER A 116 -10.74 8.54 22.45
CA SER A 116 -11.40 7.35 21.91
C SER A 116 -11.31 6.18 22.87
N SER A 117 -12.43 5.62 23.25
CA SER A 117 -12.49 4.36 24.01
C SER A 117 -11.94 3.16 23.23
N TYR A 118 -11.69 3.34 21.94
CA TYR A 118 -11.16 2.32 21.02
C TYR A 118 -9.66 2.43 20.76
N ALA A 119 -9.01 3.52 21.25
CA ALA A 119 -7.56 3.68 21.08
C ALA A 119 -6.79 2.52 21.72
N GLY A 120 -5.87 1.92 20.96
CA GLY A 120 -5.07 0.78 21.42
C GLY A 120 -5.86 -0.54 21.55
N ARG A 121 -7.12 -0.58 21.13
CA ARG A 121 -7.96 -1.79 21.16
C ARG A 121 -8.25 -2.31 19.76
N VAL A 122 -8.54 -3.59 19.69
CA VAL A 122 -9.06 -4.22 18.47
C VAL A 122 -10.57 -4.07 18.46
N VAL A 123 -11.11 -3.48 17.41
CA VAL A 123 -12.56 -3.41 17.14
C VAL A 123 -12.93 -4.67 16.36
N PRO A 124 -13.73 -5.58 16.94
CA PRO A 124 -14.22 -6.73 16.21
C PRO A 124 -15.01 -6.29 14.98
N VAL A 125 -14.76 -6.92 13.84
CA VAL A 125 -15.47 -6.67 12.59
C VAL A 125 -15.90 -8.00 11.96
N ASP A 126 -17.02 -7.97 11.30
CA ASP A 126 -17.57 -9.08 10.51
C ASP A 126 -17.16 -9.02 9.03
N GLY A 127 -16.47 -7.93 8.64
CA GLY A 127 -15.94 -7.69 7.31
C GLY A 127 -15.37 -6.28 7.18
N CYS A 128 -14.88 -5.96 5.99
CA CYS A 128 -14.37 -4.63 5.67
C CYS A 128 -14.80 -4.24 4.26
N LEU A 129 -15.55 -3.14 4.11
CA LEU A 129 -16.00 -2.67 2.79
C LEU A 129 -14.86 -2.19 1.89
N LEU A 130 -13.64 -2.01 2.41
CA LEU A 130 -12.48 -1.72 1.55
C LEU A 130 -11.86 -2.99 0.97
N PHE A 131 -12.15 -4.15 1.56
CA PHE A 131 -11.68 -5.46 1.13
C PHE A 131 -12.86 -6.34 0.72
N SER A 132 -12.61 -7.40 -0.03
CA SER A 132 -13.60 -8.33 -0.55
C SER A 132 -14.54 -8.91 0.52
N PRO A 133 -15.80 -9.23 0.18
CA PRO A 133 -16.73 -9.94 1.05
C PRO A 133 -16.21 -11.27 1.59
N VAL A 134 -15.19 -11.87 0.98
CA VAL A 134 -14.55 -13.10 1.46
C VAL A 134 -14.04 -12.97 2.90
N ALA A 135 -13.67 -11.74 3.33
CA ALA A 135 -13.31 -11.51 4.73
C ALA A 135 -14.44 -11.90 5.69
N GLY A 136 -15.70 -11.62 5.34
CA GLY A 136 -16.86 -12.00 6.14
C GLY A 136 -17.05 -13.53 6.27
N GLN A 137 -16.49 -14.32 5.36
CA GLN A 137 -16.46 -15.78 5.45
C GLN A 137 -15.26 -16.29 6.25
N VAL A 138 -14.09 -15.70 6.05
CA VAL A 138 -12.82 -16.12 6.70
C VAL A 138 -12.76 -15.74 8.17
N LEU A 139 -13.17 -14.50 8.53
CA LEU A 139 -13.04 -13.99 9.90
C LEU A 139 -13.74 -14.85 10.95
N PRO A 140 -15.01 -15.27 10.77
CA PRO A 140 -15.70 -16.15 11.74
C PRO A 140 -15.00 -17.51 11.88
N LEU A 141 -14.54 -18.10 10.77
CA LEU A 141 -13.84 -19.38 10.79
C LEU A 141 -12.56 -19.32 11.61
N VAL A 142 -11.78 -18.24 11.42
CA VAL A 142 -10.53 -18.04 12.16
C VAL A 142 -10.79 -17.74 13.63
N ALA A 143 -11.74 -16.85 13.95
CA ALA A 143 -12.09 -16.50 15.33
C ALA A 143 -12.55 -17.73 16.11
N ASP A 144 -13.39 -18.54 15.51
CA ASP A 144 -13.96 -19.74 16.09
C ASP A 144 -12.89 -20.82 16.36
N ALA A 145 -12.07 -21.12 15.34
CA ALA A 145 -10.99 -22.10 15.45
C ALA A 145 -9.97 -21.72 16.54
N LEU A 146 -9.73 -20.43 16.76
CA LEU A 146 -8.74 -19.94 17.72
C LEU A 146 -9.33 -19.67 19.12
N SER A 147 -10.64 -19.48 19.24
CA SER A 147 -11.29 -19.20 20.54
C SER A 147 -11.11 -20.33 21.57
N GLY A 148 -11.09 -21.59 21.13
CA GLY A 148 -10.87 -22.77 22.00
C GLY A 148 -9.42 -23.23 22.11
N SER A 149 -8.49 -22.60 21.40
CA SER A 149 -7.11 -23.07 21.24
C SER A 149 -6.17 -22.76 22.41
N GLY A 150 -6.58 -21.90 23.37
CA GLY A 150 -5.74 -21.37 24.45
C GLY A 150 -4.71 -20.33 23.96
N LEU A 151 -4.70 -20.00 22.65
CA LEU A 151 -3.79 -19.01 22.09
C LEU A 151 -4.26 -17.58 22.39
N MET A 152 -3.34 -16.77 22.92
CA MET A 152 -3.63 -15.39 23.30
C MET A 152 -3.18 -14.42 22.23
N PRO A 153 -3.91 -13.31 22.00
CA PRO A 153 -3.39 -12.19 21.23
C PRO A 153 -2.03 -11.73 21.78
N TYR A 154 -1.13 -11.37 20.88
CA TYR A 154 0.20 -10.89 21.24
C TYR A 154 0.16 -9.44 21.69
N ASP A 155 0.65 -9.19 22.90
CA ASP A 155 0.88 -7.85 23.43
C ASP A 155 2.35 -7.49 23.22
N ALA A 156 2.61 -6.55 22.30
CA ALA A 156 3.97 -6.11 21.98
C ALA A 156 4.65 -5.36 23.13
N ALA A 157 3.90 -4.67 24.00
CA ALA A 157 4.43 -3.94 25.13
C ALA A 157 4.87 -4.89 26.26
N ALA A 158 4.09 -5.94 26.49
CA ALA A 158 4.39 -6.95 27.49
C ALA A 158 5.30 -8.09 26.96
N GLY A 159 5.47 -8.21 25.63
CA GLY A 159 6.18 -9.32 25.00
C GLY A 159 5.50 -10.68 25.20
N LYS A 160 4.19 -10.70 25.45
CA LYS A 160 3.42 -11.89 25.83
C LYS A 160 2.31 -12.17 24.83
N GLY A 161 1.91 -13.44 24.74
CA GLY A 161 0.89 -13.91 23.81
C GLY A 161 1.50 -14.54 22.56
N THR A 162 0.63 -14.98 21.64
CA THR A 162 1.02 -15.77 20.47
C THR A 162 0.53 -15.14 19.17
N LEU A 163 -0.75 -14.82 19.08
CA LEU A 163 -1.40 -14.39 17.83
C LEU A 163 -1.11 -12.92 17.51
N GLN A 164 -0.40 -12.66 16.42
CA GLN A 164 -0.02 -11.31 16.03
C GLN A 164 -1.00 -10.69 15.04
N ARG A 165 -1.23 -11.33 13.89
CA ARG A 165 -2.12 -10.81 12.85
C ARG A 165 -2.65 -11.93 11.95
N LEU A 166 -3.79 -11.64 11.34
CA LEU A 166 -4.34 -12.40 10.22
C LEU A 166 -4.20 -11.52 8.97
N VAL A 167 -3.49 -12.02 7.97
CA VAL A 167 -3.34 -11.35 6.67
C VAL A 167 -4.21 -12.10 5.67
N ILE A 168 -5.06 -11.37 4.94
CA ILE A 168 -5.80 -11.92 3.81
C ILE A 168 -5.36 -11.15 2.57
N ARG A 169 -4.99 -11.88 1.53
CA ARG A 169 -4.68 -11.34 0.21
C ARG A 169 -5.66 -11.89 -0.81
N GLU A 170 -5.99 -11.10 -1.80
CA GLU A 170 -6.85 -11.48 -2.92
C GLU A 170 -6.23 -10.95 -4.21
N GLY A 171 -6.09 -11.82 -5.19
CA GLY A 171 -5.85 -11.40 -6.57
C GLY A 171 -7.15 -10.83 -7.12
N LYS A 172 -7.22 -9.52 -7.32
CA LYS A 172 -8.46 -8.84 -7.75
C LYS A 172 -8.90 -9.27 -9.14
N GLY A 173 -7.92 -9.53 -10.03
CA GLY A 173 -8.18 -10.01 -11.38
C GLY A 173 -8.42 -11.52 -11.49
N THR A 174 -8.17 -12.31 -10.42
CA THR A 174 -8.35 -13.77 -10.44
C THR A 174 -9.38 -14.27 -9.43
N GLY A 175 -9.63 -13.53 -8.35
CA GLY A 175 -10.46 -13.96 -7.23
C GLY A 175 -9.76 -14.97 -6.29
N GLU A 176 -8.50 -15.32 -6.52
CA GLU A 176 -7.74 -16.23 -5.66
C GLU A 176 -7.41 -15.56 -4.32
N VAL A 177 -7.64 -16.27 -3.23
CA VAL A 177 -7.44 -15.77 -1.87
C VAL A 177 -6.35 -16.55 -1.15
N MET A 178 -5.45 -15.82 -0.50
CA MET A 178 -4.46 -16.34 0.43
C MET A 178 -4.82 -15.91 1.86
N VAL A 179 -4.93 -16.85 2.76
CA VAL A 179 -5.11 -16.63 4.20
C VAL A 179 -3.79 -16.92 4.90
N HIS A 180 -3.32 -16.02 5.77
CA HIS A 180 -2.06 -16.17 6.47
C HIS A 180 -2.18 -15.77 7.94
N VAL A 181 -2.04 -16.71 8.85
CA VAL A 181 -2.00 -16.48 10.30
C VAL A 181 -0.55 -16.26 10.72
N VAL A 182 -0.26 -15.12 11.32
CA VAL A 182 1.08 -14.76 11.81
C VAL A 182 1.08 -14.77 13.33
N ALA A 183 2.04 -15.48 13.91
CA ALA A 183 2.19 -15.68 15.34
C ALA A 183 3.65 -15.50 15.80
N ALA A 184 3.84 -15.17 17.06
CA ALA A 184 5.16 -15.04 17.69
C ALA A 184 5.83 -16.41 17.98
N SER A 185 5.01 -17.46 18.15
CA SER A 185 5.48 -18.84 18.41
C SER A 185 4.78 -19.84 17.51
N ASP A 186 5.29 -21.06 17.46
CA ASP A 186 4.72 -22.14 16.64
C ASP A 186 3.27 -22.43 17.07
N LEU A 187 2.40 -22.52 16.09
CA LEU A 187 0.97 -22.80 16.27
C LEU A 187 0.69 -24.32 16.35
N GLY A 188 1.65 -25.14 15.93
CA GLY A 188 1.55 -26.60 15.97
C GLY A 188 0.30 -27.11 15.24
N ARG A 189 -0.39 -28.09 15.83
CA ARG A 189 -1.61 -28.70 15.28
C ARG A 189 -2.89 -27.86 15.53
N ARG A 190 -2.80 -26.71 16.19
CA ARG A 190 -3.97 -25.89 16.58
C ARG A 190 -4.74 -25.31 15.38
N LEU A 191 -4.13 -25.31 14.19
CA LEU A 191 -4.76 -24.86 12.96
C LEU A 191 -5.31 -25.98 12.07
N THR A 192 -5.24 -27.26 12.48
CA THR A 192 -5.67 -28.41 11.65
C THR A 192 -7.14 -28.27 11.25
N GLY A 193 -8.05 -28.05 12.21
CA GLY A 193 -9.47 -27.89 11.90
C GLY A 193 -9.79 -26.62 11.11
N LEU A 194 -8.98 -25.56 11.24
CA LEU A 194 -9.12 -24.36 10.42
C LEU A 194 -8.73 -24.62 8.95
N LYS A 195 -7.67 -25.43 8.73
CA LYS A 195 -7.22 -25.81 7.40
C LYS A 195 -8.35 -26.40 6.57
N ASP A 196 -9.08 -27.39 7.12
CA ASP A 196 -10.15 -28.09 6.40
C ASP A 196 -11.32 -27.14 6.11
N ARG A 197 -11.68 -26.29 7.07
CA ARG A 197 -12.73 -25.28 6.92
C ARG A 197 -12.41 -24.23 5.86
N LEU A 198 -11.14 -23.77 5.80
CA LEU A 198 -10.70 -22.81 4.78
C LEU A 198 -10.62 -23.45 3.39
N ALA A 199 -10.20 -24.73 3.31
CA ALA A 199 -10.16 -25.48 2.05
C ALA A 199 -11.56 -25.72 1.45
N ALA A 200 -12.62 -25.64 2.26
CA ALA A 200 -13.99 -25.71 1.79
C ALA A 200 -14.50 -24.41 1.12
N LEU A 201 -13.76 -23.31 1.24
CA LEU A 201 -14.05 -22.06 0.54
C LEU A 201 -13.37 -22.07 -0.84
N PRO A 202 -14.10 -22.14 -1.96
CA PRO A 202 -13.52 -22.38 -3.28
C PRO A 202 -12.54 -21.27 -3.74
N GLN A 203 -12.69 -20.04 -3.22
CA GLN A 203 -11.80 -18.93 -3.51
C GLN A 203 -10.50 -18.96 -2.70
N VAL A 204 -10.42 -19.74 -1.59
CA VAL A 204 -9.20 -19.84 -0.77
C VAL A 204 -8.21 -20.79 -1.45
N ALA A 205 -7.32 -20.23 -2.24
CA ALA A 205 -6.30 -20.97 -2.98
C ALA A 205 -5.06 -21.30 -2.15
N SER A 206 -4.85 -20.60 -1.01
CA SER A 206 -3.61 -20.72 -0.24
C SER A 206 -3.84 -20.43 1.25
N PHE A 207 -3.30 -21.28 2.12
CA PHE A 207 -3.32 -21.06 3.57
C PHE A 207 -1.94 -21.23 4.19
N TYR A 208 -1.47 -20.18 4.83
CA TYR A 208 -0.16 -20.10 5.49
C TYR A 208 -0.26 -19.87 6.99
N ALA A 209 0.73 -20.36 7.71
CA ALA A 209 1.00 -19.97 9.08
C ALA A 209 2.48 -19.59 9.25
N THR A 210 2.73 -18.52 9.99
CA THR A 210 4.07 -18.16 10.48
C THR A 210 4.10 -18.30 11.99
N GLY A 211 5.13 -18.99 12.51
CA GLY A 211 5.43 -19.09 13.93
C GLY A 211 6.92 -19.33 14.13
N ASN A 212 7.52 -18.77 15.21
CA ASN A 212 8.97 -18.82 15.43
C ASN A 212 9.79 -18.35 14.22
N ARG A 213 9.31 -17.33 13.50
CA ARG A 213 9.91 -16.80 12.26
C ARG A 213 9.93 -17.78 11.07
N ALA A 214 9.37 -18.98 11.21
CA ALA A 214 9.23 -19.94 10.13
C ALA A 214 7.84 -19.86 9.51
N THR A 215 7.76 -19.77 8.18
CA THR A 215 6.52 -19.75 7.42
C THR A 215 6.30 -21.08 6.74
N ARG A 216 5.10 -21.62 6.88
CA ARG A 216 4.71 -22.92 6.34
C ARG A 216 3.42 -22.80 5.54
N LEU A 217 3.41 -23.36 4.35
CA LEU A 217 2.19 -23.63 3.61
C LEU A 217 1.45 -24.79 4.28
N LEU A 218 0.23 -24.55 4.73
CA LEU A 218 -0.62 -25.55 5.39
C LEU A 218 -1.55 -26.26 4.38
N SER A 219 -2.02 -25.52 3.36
CA SER A 219 -2.82 -26.11 2.26
C SER A 219 -2.83 -25.19 1.04
N GLY A 220 -3.10 -25.78 -0.11
CA GLY A 220 -3.29 -25.09 -1.39
C GLY A 220 -1.99 -24.75 -2.11
N LYS A 221 -2.00 -23.69 -2.90
CA LYS A 221 -0.90 -23.21 -3.74
C LYS A 221 0.14 -22.41 -2.94
N PRO A 222 1.42 -22.39 -3.36
CA PRO A 222 2.46 -21.58 -2.70
C PRO A 222 2.30 -20.07 -2.95
N ALA A 223 1.52 -19.67 -3.95
CA ALA A 223 1.24 -18.28 -4.30
C ALA A 223 -0.17 -18.16 -4.87
N ILE A 224 -0.70 -16.94 -4.87
CA ILE A 224 -1.90 -16.57 -5.63
C ILE A 224 -1.48 -15.73 -6.83
N ASP A 225 -2.29 -15.73 -7.88
CA ASP A 225 -2.04 -14.95 -9.07
C ASP A 225 -2.92 -13.69 -9.11
N GLU A 226 -2.36 -12.57 -9.59
CA GLU A 226 -3.05 -11.34 -9.92
C GLU A 226 -2.96 -11.10 -11.42
N LYS A 227 -4.07 -10.69 -12.06
CA LYS A 227 -4.07 -10.24 -13.45
C LYS A 227 -4.29 -8.74 -13.52
N LEU A 228 -3.33 -8.02 -14.10
CA LEU A 228 -3.34 -6.58 -14.18
C LEU A 228 -2.85 -6.09 -15.54
N SER A 229 -3.69 -5.33 -16.26
CA SER A 229 -3.35 -4.72 -17.56
C SER A 229 -2.72 -5.72 -18.56
N GLY A 230 -3.24 -6.96 -18.60
CA GLY A 230 -2.79 -8.02 -19.50
C GLY A 230 -1.52 -8.77 -19.05
N LEU A 231 -1.00 -8.45 -17.87
CA LEU A 231 0.12 -9.17 -17.22
C LEU A 231 -0.41 -10.03 -16.07
N THR A 232 0.31 -11.12 -15.78
CA THR A 232 0.03 -11.99 -14.63
C THR A 232 1.17 -11.86 -13.62
N PHE A 233 0.81 -11.63 -12.35
CA PHE A 233 1.76 -11.48 -11.25
C PHE A 233 1.52 -12.55 -10.20
N ARG A 234 2.57 -13.24 -9.82
CA ARG A 234 2.55 -14.18 -8.71
C ARG A 234 2.81 -13.45 -7.40
N ILE A 235 1.94 -13.68 -6.40
CA ILE A 235 1.98 -13.03 -5.10
C ILE A 235 2.22 -14.06 -4.01
N TYR A 236 3.36 -13.97 -3.35
CA TYR A 236 3.75 -14.78 -2.21
C TYR A 236 3.34 -14.13 -0.87
N PRO A 237 3.35 -14.85 0.25
CA PRO A 237 2.95 -14.30 1.56
C PRO A 237 3.65 -12.99 1.96
N PHE A 238 4.92 -12.84 1.58
CA PHE A 238 5.75 -11.68 1.95
C PHE A 238 6.07 -10.74 0.80
N SER A 239 5.79 -11.10 -0.45
CA SER A 239 6.05 -10.19 -1.57
C SER A 239 5.21 -8.92 -1.45
N PHE A 240 5.81 -7.79 -1.78
CA PHE A 240 5.07 -6.54 -1.92
C PHE A 240 4.28 -6.56 -3.22
N PHE A 241 3.03 -6.15 -3.16
CA PHE A 241 2.19 -5.85 -4.31
C PHE A 241 1.26 -4.70 -3.93
N GLN A 242 0.94 -3.83 -4.89
CA GLN A 242 0.12 -2.65 -4.63
C GLN A 242 -1.25 -3.04 -4.08
N PRO A 243 -1.70 -2.40 -2.99
CA PRO A 243 -2.94 -2.79 -2.31
C PRO A 243 -4.22 -2.45 -3.09
N ASN A 244 -4.15 -1.60 -4.11
CA ASN A 244 -5.23 -1.32 -5.07
C ASN A 244 -4.73 -1.61 -6.49
N PRO A 245 -4.73 -2.87 -6.95
CA PRO A 245 -4.15 -3.24 -8.25
C PRO A 245 -4.81 -2.53 -9.42
N MET A 246 -6.14 -2.38 -9.42
CA MET A 246 -6.87 -1.77 -10.52
C MET A 246 -6.43 -0.31 -10.75
N THR A 247 -6.35 0.49 -9.69
CA THR A 247 -5.86 1.87 -9.78
C THR A 247 -4.36 1.93 -10.04
N ALA A 248 -3.58 0.93 -9.57
CA ALA A 248 -2.16 0.81 -9.91
C ALA A 248 -1.95 0.59 -11.41
N GLY A 249 -2.82 -0.20 -12.06
CA GLY A 249 -2.82 -0.36 -13.51
C GLY A 249 -2.95 0.97 -14.25
N LEU A 250 -3.87 1.83 -13.83
CA LEU A 250 -4.03 3.17 -14.42
C LEU A 250 -2.76 4.02 -14.27
N LEU A 251 -2.09 3.94 -13.10
CA LEU A 251 -0.83 4.65 -12.88
C LEU A 251 0.27 4.12 -13.80
N TYR A 252 0.40 2.81 -13.95
CA TYR A 252 1.43 2.20 -14.80
C TYR A 252 1.18 2.48 -16.29
N GLU A 253 -0.06 2.44 -16.73
CA GLU A 253 -0.46 2.83 -18.09
C GLU A 253 -0.18 4.32 -18.35
N ARG A 254 -0.50 5.18 -17.36
CA ARG A 254 -0.19 6.61 -17.44
C ARG A 254 1.32 6.84 -17.55
N LEU A 255 2.12 6.15 -16.73
CA LEU A 255 3.58 6.21 -16.81
C LEU A 255 4.08 5.80 -18.19
N ALA A 256 3.64 4.66 -18.72
CA ALA A 256 4.07 4.17 -20.02
C ALA A 256 3.67 5.10 -21.19
N SER A 257 2.57 5.85 -21.05
CA SER A 257 2.05 6.78 -22.05
C SER A 257 2.68 8.17 -22.04
N PHE A 258 3.57 8.50 -21.08
CA PHE A 258 4.22 9.80 -21.09
C PHE A 258 5.07 10.00 -22.35
N PRO A 259 5.03 11.22 -22.95
CA PRO A 259 5.83 11.52 -24.13
C PRO A 259 7.32 11.25 -23.92
N GLY A 260 7.93 10.51 -24.86
CA GLY A 260 9.36 10.16 -24.85
C GLY A 260 9.73 8.98 -23.93
N ILE A 261 8.77 8.28 -23.34
CA ILE A 261 9.03 7.00 -22.65
C ILE A 261 8.96 5.85 -23.65
N GLU A 262 7.94 5.84 -24.52
CA GLU A 262 7.87 4.89 -25.61
C GLU A 262 9.11 5.01 -26.52
N GLY A 263 9.73 3.87 -26.81
CA GLY A 263 10.95 3.79 -27.61
C GLY A 263 12.23 4.17 -26.86
N SER A 264 12.19 4.54 -25.59
CA SER A 264 13.38 4.67 -24.73
C SER A 264 14.21 3.39 -24.80
N ARG A 265 15.54 3.55 -24.79
CA ARG A 265 16.44 2.38 -24.87
C ARG A 265 16.56 1.70 -23.51
N ARG A 266 16.75 2.48 -22.45
CA ARG A 266 17.08 1.94 -21.13
C ARG A 266 16.30 2.64 -20.01
N ALA A 267 15.53 1.84 -19.26
CA ALA A 267 14.90 2.26 -18.02
C ALA A 267 15.54 1.56 -16.81
N LEU A 268 15.68 2.30 -15.73
CA LEU A 268 16.14 1.80 -14.44
C LEU A 268 15.06 2.06 -13.37
N GLY A 269 14.60 1.01 -12.68
CA GLY A 269 13.69 1.11 -11.56
C GLY A 269 14.42 0.95 -10.22
N LEU A 270 14.18 1.84 -9.27
CA LEU A 270 14.65 1.73 -7.88
C LEU A 270 13.47 1.45 -6.97
N TYR A 271 13.66 0.56 -5.99
CA TYR A 271 12.60 0.03 -5.11
C TYR A 271 11.56 -0.76 -5.91
N CYS A 272 12.01 -1.59 -6.87
CA CYS A 272 11.14 -2.25 -7.85
C CYS A 272 10.17 -3.28 -7.25
N GLY A 273 10.36 -3.70 -6.01
CA GLY A 273 9.53 -4.72 -5.38
C GLY A 273 9.47 -6.01 -6.20
N SER A 274 8.25 -6.52 -6.45
CA SER A 274 8.01 -7.69 -7.29
C SER A 274 7.97 -7.40 -8.80
N GLY A 275 8.39 -6.21 -9.23
CA GLY A 275 8.59 -5.81 -10.63
C GLY A 275 7.37 -5.31 -11.41
N PRO A 276 6.24 -4.89 -10.81
CA PRO A 276 5.06 -4.55 -11.61
C PRO A 276 5.27 -3.33 -12.51
N VAL A 277 5.98 -2.31 -12.07
CA VAL A 277 6.29 -1.12 -12.88
C VAL A 277 7.20 -1.49 -14.04
N GLU A 278 8.27 -2.23 -13.74
CA GLU A 278 9.28 -2.64 -14.73
C GLU A 278 8.68 -3.50 -15.82
N LEU A 279 7.79 -4.44 -15.46
CA LEU A 279 7.12 -5.30 -16.43
C LEU A 279 6.13 -4.55 -17.33
N HIS A 280 5.47 -3.51 -16.81
CA HIS A 280 4.65 -2.64 -17.65
C HIS A 280 5.52 -1.81 -18.61
N LEU A 281 6.63 -1.28 -18.15
CA LEU A 281 7.59 -0.53 -18.97
C LEU A 281 8.27 -1.41 -20.02
N ALA A 282 8.52 -2.68 -19.75
CA ALA A 282 9.12 -3.61 -20.70
C ALA A 282 8.35 -3.78 -22.01
N ARG A 283 7.07 -3.37 -22.03
CA ARG A 283 6.22 -3.39 -23.23
C ARG A 283 6.52 -2.24 -24.18
N VAL A 284 7.16 -1.17 -23.70
CA VAL A 284 7.39 0.08 -24.47
C VAL A 284 8.86 0.53 -24.44
N VAL A 285 9.70 -0.05 -23.57
CA VAL A 285 11.13 0.25 -23.40
C VAL A 285 11.97 -0.95 -23.83
N LYS A 286 13.12 -0.75 -24.47
CA LYS A 286 13.95 -1.84 -25.01
C LYS A 286 14.63 -2.69 -23.94
N GLU A 287 15.15 -2.06 -22.87
CA GLU A 287 15.84 -2.71 -21.77
C GLU A 287 15.36 -2.09 -20.45
N VAL A 288 14.93 -2.91 -19.51
CA VAL A 288 14.48 -2.48 -18.19
C VAL A 288 15.27 -3.21 -17.11
N THR A 289 15.82 -2.44 -16.16
CA THR A 289 16.50 -3.02 -14.99
C THR A 289 15.79 -2.56 -13.72
N GLY A 290 15.39 -3.49 -12.85
CA GLY A 290 14.82 -3.20 -11.54
C GLY A 290 15.83 -3.51 -10.43
N ILE A 291 15.92 -2.64 -9.42
CA ILE A 291 16.76 -2.80 -8.23
C ILE A 291 15.88 -2.74 -6.98
N ASP A 292 16.01 -3.75 -6.10
CA ASP A 292 15.38 -3.77 -4.76
C ASP A 292 16.33 -4.44 -3.78
N SER A 293 16.28 -4.01 -2.52
CA SER A 293 17.14 -4.56 -1.46
C SER A 293 16.64 -5.87 -0.85
N SER A 294 15.44 -6.32 -1.22
CA SER A 294 14.84 -7.56 -0.75
C SER A 294 15.05 -8.69 -1.75
N GLY A 295 15.81 -9.71 -1.36
CA GLY A 295 16.01 -10.92 -2.16
C GLY A 295 14.69 -11.61 -2.53
N ASP A 296 13.71 -11.64 -1.62
CA ASP A 296 12.37 -12.19 -1.87
C ASP A 296 11.61 -11.42 -2.96
N ASN A 297 11.70 -10.09 -2.93
CA ASN A 297 11.11 -9.25 -3.97
C ASN A 297 11.78 -9.52 -5.33
N ILE A 298 13.09 -9.56 -5.37
CA ILE A 298 13.86 -9.83 -6.61
C ILE A 298 13.58 -11.23 -7.17
N ALA A 299 13.50 -12.23 -6.30
CA ALA A 299 13.12 -13.59 -6.72
C ALA A 299 11.72 -13.61 -7.36
N CYS A 300 10.76 -12.93 -6.71
CA CYS A 300 9.39 -12.78 -7.21
C CYS A 300 9.36 -11.99 -8.54
N ALA A 301 10.13 -10.90 -8.67
CA ALA A 301 10.20 -10.09 -9.89
C ALA A 301 10.76 -10.89 -11.08
N ARG A 302 11.81 -11.68 -10.86
CA ARG A 302 12.37 -12.59 -11.88
C ARG A 302 11.38 -13.67 -12.31
N GLU A 303 10.59 -14.20 -11.37
CA GLU A 303 9.54 -15.17 -11.68
C GLU A 303 8.42 -14.51 -12.49
N ASN A 304 7.98 -13.31 -12.10
CA ASN A 304 6.97 -12.53 -12.81
C ASN A 304 7.42 -12.16 -14.24
N ALA A 305 8.70 -11.82 -14.44
CA ALA A 305 9.24 -11.59 -15.78
C ALA A 305 9.16 -12.85 -16.66
N ARG A 306 9.57 -14.01 -16.13
CA ARG A 306 9.46 -15.28 -16.86
C ARG A 306 8.00 -15.65 -17.18
N LEU A 307 7.10 -15.45 -16.23
CA LEU A 307 5.67 -15.73 -16.38
C LEU A 307 5.04 -14.92 -17.52
N ASN A 308 5.53 -13.69 -17.75
CA ASN A 308 5.04 -12.78 -18.79
C ASN A 308 5.91 -12.75 -20.07
N GLY A 309 6.95 -13.59 -20.17
CA GLY A 309 7.85 -13.59 -21.33
C GLY A 309 8.63 -12.28 -21.51
N SER A 310 8.86 -11.52 -20.42
CA SER A 310 9.55 -10.22 -20.45
C SER A 310 11.07 -10.44 -20.39
N GLU A 311 11.66 -10.88 -21.50
CA GLU A 311 13.10 -11.21 -21.62
C GLU A 311 14.00 -9.97 -21.55
N ASN A 312 13.45 -8.78 -21.80
CA ASN A 312 14.14 -7.50 -21.72
C ASN A 312 14.15 -6.89 -20.29
N CYS A 313 13.69 -7.64 -19.27
CA CYS A 313 13.76 -7.24 -17.88
C CYS A 313 14.90 -7.95 -17.13
N THR A 314 15.71 -7.18 -16.40
CA THR A 314 16.72 -7.68 -15.47
C THR A 314 16.44 -7.17 -14.06
N PHE A 315 16.64 -8.02 -13.04
CA PHE A 315 16.41 -7.63 -11.64
C PHE A 315 17.64 -7.92 -10.80
N ILE A 316 18.08 -6.92 -10.02
CA ILE A 316 19.31 -6.92 -9.22
C ILE A 316 18.96 -6.68 -7.74
N GLU A 317 19.44 -7.56 -6.87
CA GLU A 317 19.35 -7.36 -5.43
C GLU A 317 20.47 -6.42 -4.98
N ASP A 318 20.13 -5.18 -4.74
CA ASP A 318 21.02 -4.17 -4.14
C ASP A 318 20.22 -2.97 -3.59
N LYS A 319 20.88 -2.10 -2.86
CA LYS A 319 20.29 -0.87 -2.34
C LYS A 319 20.24 0.22 -3.40
N ALA A 320 19.21 1.05 -3.38
CA ALA A 320 19.03 2.19 -4.28
C ALA A 320 20.24 3.17 -4.22
N GLU A 321 20.86 3.30 -3.04
CA GLU A 321 22.05 4.12 -2.81
C GLU A 321 23.27 3.68 -3.64
N ARG A 322 23.32 2.40 -4.03
CA ARG A 322 24.40 1.81 -4.81
C ARG A 322 24.08 1.67 -6.30
N ALA A 323 22.91 2.09 -6.73
CA ALA A 323 22.43 1.91 -8.10
C ALA A 323 23.45 2.40 -9.16
N GLY A 324 24.09 3.54 -8.94
CA GLY A 324 25.13 4.07 -9.86
C GLY A 324 26.45 3.29 -9.87
N GLN A 325 26.61 2.28 -9.04
CA GLN A 325 27.78 1.36 -9.03
C GLN A 325 27.45 0.03 -9.73
N VAL A 326 26.22 -0.47 -9.60
CA VAL A 326 25.79 -1.76 -10.11
C VAL A 326 25.15 -1.65 -11.49
N PHE A 327 24.72 -0.46 -11.89
CA PHE A 327 24.16 -0.18 -13.19
C PHE A 327 25.06 0.80 -13.95
N ALA A 328 25.66 0.33 -15.02
CA ALA A 328 26.54 1.12 -15.87
C ALA A 328 25.85 1.54 -17.19
N GLY A 329 26.08 2.78 -17.60
CA GLY A 329 25.63 3.31 -18.87
C GLY A 329 24.55 4.39 -18.79
N LYS A 330 24.16 4.92 -19.95
CA LYS A 330 23.17 6.00 -20.06
C LYS A 330 21.78 5.44 -19.68
N THR A 331 21.04 6.22 -18.89
CA THR A 331 19.68 5.95 -18.48
C THR A 331 18.76 6.99 -19.09
N ASP A 332 17.80 6.58 -19.90
CA ASP A 332 16.82 7.49 -20.50
C ASP A 332 15.69 7.79 -19.49
N LEU A 333 15.25 6.75 -18.76
CA LEU A 333 14.22 6.85 -17.75
C LEU A 333 14.69 6.20 -16.42
N LEU A 334 14.61 6.95 -15.33
CA LEU A 334 14.70 6.39 -13.99
C LEU A 334 13.31 6.39 -13.35
N VAL A 335 12.86 5.25 -12.84
CA VAL A 335 11.65 5.16 -12.02
C VAL A 335 12.04 4.97 -10.56
N VAL A 336 11.42 5.72 -9.67
CA VAL A 336 11.62 5.57 -8.22
C VAL A 336 10.27 5.44 -7.51
N ASP A 337 10.09 4.38 -6.71
CA ASP A 337 8.92 4.14 -5.86
C ASP A 337 9.36 3.91 -4.41
N PRO A 338 9.89 4.95 -3.72
CA PRO A 338 10.49 4.82 -2.41
C PRO A 338 9.43 4.60 -1.32
N PRO A 339 9.82 4.07 -0.15
CA PRO A 339 8.92 3.92 0.99
C PRO A 339 8.43 5.30 1.50
N ARG A 340 7.43 5.30 2.40
CA ARG A 340 6.77 6.52 2.94
C ARG A 340 7.70 7.62 3.45
N ARG A 341 8.93 7.28 3.83
CA ARG A 341 9.96 8.25 4.25
C ARG A 341 10.62 9.01 3.09
N GLY A 342 10.30 8.66 1.85
CA GLY A 342 10.95 9.19 0.65
C GLY A 342 12.36 8.62 0.43
N MET A 343 13.11 9.22 -0.47
CA MET A 343 14.50 8.84 -0.73
C MET A 343 15.42 9.31 0.42
N SER A 344 16.47 8.54 0.70
CA SER A 344 17.57 8.98 1.55
C SER A 344 18.46 9.99 0.79
N GLY A 345 19.22 10.82 1.52
CA GLY A 345 20.19 11.72 0.89
C GLY A 345 21.21 10.98 0.01
N ALA A 346 21.59 9.76 0.40
CA ALA A 346 22.48 8.91 -0.39
C ALA A 346 21.81 8.39 -1.68
N ALA A 347 20.50 8.06 -1.62
CA ALA A 347 19.74 7.69 -2.81
C ALA A 347 19.56 8.86 -3.77
N LEU A 348 19.24 10.06 -3.26
CA LEU A 348 19.20 11.30 -4.07
C LEU A 348 20.56 11.60 -4.74
N ALA A 349 21.68 11.39 -4.02
CA ALA A 349 23.02 11.54 -4.58
C ALA A 349 23.28 10.49 -5.68
N ALA A 350 22.80 9.26 -5.52
CA ALA A 350 22.90 8.22 -6.56
C ALA A 350 22.08 8.60 -7.80
N VAL A 351 20.86 9.11 -7.65
CA VAL A 351 20.02 9.61 -8.74
C VAL A 351 20.73 10.72 -9.54
N ARG A 352 21.32 11.70 -8.85
CA ARG A 352 22.09 12.78 -9.51
C ARG A 352 23.31 12.24 -10.26
N ARG A 353 23.99 11.23 -9.72
CA ARG A 353 25.17 10.61 -10.35
C ARG A 353 24.79 9.81 -11.60
N ILE A 354 23.69 9.05 -11.56
CA ILE A 354 23.14 8.35 -12.72
C ILE A 354 22.77 9.36 -13.80
N GLY A 355 22.19 10.49 -13.41
CA GLY A 355 21.85 11.60 -14.29
C GLY A 355 20.93 11.20 -15.44
N PRO A 356 19.77 10.57 -15.18
CA PRO A 356 18.86 10.15 -16.24
C PRO A 356 18.28 11.35 -17.00
N GLU A 357 17.81 11.16 -18.20
CA GLU A 357 17.11 12.20 -18.97
C GLU A 357 15.76 12.55 -18.32
N ARG A 358 15.06 11.53 -17.82
CA ARG A 358 13.75 11.65 -17.17
C ARG A 358 13.72 10.86 -15.87
N ILE A 359 12.93 11.34 -14.93
CA ILE A 359 12.62 10.62 -13.69
C ILE A 359 11.10 10.51 -13.57
N ALA A 360 10.59 9.30 -13.38
CA ALA A 360 9.24 9.05 -12.91
C ALA A 360 9.28 8.76 -11.42
N TYR A 361 8.76 9.67 -10.61
CA TYR A 361 8.69 9.52 -9.15
C TYR A 361 7.28 9.12 -8.73
N ILE A 362 7.11 7.92 -8.19
CA ILE A 362 5.88 7.43 -7.57
C ILE A 362 5.99 7.65 -6.06
N SER A 363 4.98 8.24 -5.42
CA SER A 363 5.04 8.57 -3.99
C SER A 363 3.70 8.40 -3.29
N CYS A 364 3.70 7.66 -2.18
CA CYS A 364 2.56 7.54 -1.27
C CYS A 364 2.50 8.63 -0.18
N ASN A 365 3.42 9.62 -0.21
CA ASN A 365 3.49 10.67 0.81
C ASN A 365 3.84 12.02 0.19
N PRO A 366 2.88 12.94 0.04
CA PRO A 366 3.09 14.24 -0.58
C PRO A 366 4.12 15.11 0.15
N THR A 367 4.30 14.92 1.46
CA THR A 367 5.26 15.66 2.27
C THR A 367 6.71 15.32 1.89
N THR A 368 7.02 14.02 1.77
CA THR A 368 8.34 13.56 1.37
C THR A 368 8.59 13.77 -0.11
N LEU A 369 7.57 13.65 -0.95
CA LEU A 369 7.64 14.03 -2.36
C LEU A 369 8.08 15.49 -2.50
N ALA A 370 7.38 16.42 -1.86
CA ALA A 370 7.69 17.86 -1.92
C ALA A 370 9.14 18.16 -1.48
N ARG A 371 9.64 17.48 -0.43
CA ARG A 371 11.03 17.57 0.01
C ARG A 371 12.00 17.08 -1.07
N ASP A 372 11.77 15.91 -1.61
CA ASP A 372 12.67 15.27 -2.58
C ASP A 372 12.67 16.03 -3.93
N LEU A 373 11.51 16.57 -4.34
CA LEU A 373 11.42 17.45 -5.52
C LEU A 373 12.23 18.75 -5.33
N LYS A 374 12.16 19.35 -4.13
CA LYS A 374 12.99 20.51 -3.79
C LYS A 374 14.49 20.20 -3.89
N ASP A 375 14.91 19.03 -3.43
CA ASP A 375 16.29 18.59 -3.52
C ASP A 375 16.73 18.30 -4.97
N LEU A 376 15.83 17.83 -5.84
CA LEU A 376 16.11 17.56 -7.25
C LEU A 376 16.04 18.83 -8.12
N LYS A 377 15.44 19.92 -7.63
CA LYS A 377 15.37 21.20 -8.32
C LYS A 377 16.77 21.72 -8.67
N GLY A 378 16.89 22.37 -9.82
CA GLY A 378 18.20 22.80 -10.35
C GLY A 378 18.86 21.77 -11.27
N SER A 379 18.49 20.48 -11.14
CA SER A 379 18.88 19.44 -12.09
C SER A 379 17.72 18.93 -12.91
N TYR A 380 16.50 19.00 -12.35
CA TYR A 380 15.26 18.51 -12.96
C TYR A 380 14.11 19.49 -12.72
N ARG A 381 13.16 19.51 -13.67
CA ARG A 381 11.90 20.27 -13.58
C ARG A 381 10.73 19.31 -13.73
N ALA A 382 9.65 19.58 -13.00
CA ALA A 382 8.42 18.81 -13.15
C ALA A 382 7.75 19.14 -14.50
N LYS A 383 7.34 18.12 -15.20
CA LYS A 383 6.54 18.22 -16.45
C LYS A 383 5.09 17.91 -16.21
N GLU A 384 4.83 17.02 -15.27
CA GLU A 384 3.49 16.68 -14.87
C GLU A 384 3.50 16.05 -13.47
N ILE A 385 2.49 16.38 -12.66
CA ILE A 385 2.23 15.81 -11.36
C ILE A 385 0.80 15.28 -11.36
N VAL A 386 0.63 13.97 -11.31
CA VAL A 386 -0.67 13.30 -11.40
C VAL A 386 -0.96 12.57 -10.09
N PRO A 387 -1.90 13.06 -9.27
CA PRO A 387 -2.35 12.32 -8.10
C PRO A 387 -3.37 11.24 -8.48
N PHE A 388 -3.32 10.10 -7.78
CA PHE A 388 -4.22 8.95 -7.94
C PHE A 388 -4.86 8.58 -6.61
N ASP A 389 -6.17 8.40 -6.57
CA ASP A 389 -6.85 7.93 -5.37
C ASP A 389 -6.75 6.40 -5.22
N PHE A 390 -5.59 5.92 -4.75
CA PHE A 390 -5.39 4.51 -4.43
C PHE A 390 -6.18 4.01 -3.23
N PHE A 391 -6.60 4.93 -2.36
CA PHE A 391 -7.17 4.58 -1.06
C PHE A 391 -8.45 5.36 -0.77
N PRO A 392 -9.54 5.16 -1.53
CA PRO A 392 -10.84 5.73 -1.21
C PRO A 392 -11.19 5.62 0.27
N HIS A 393 -11.90 6.60 0.79
CA HIS A 393 -12.34 6.69 2.19
C HIS A 393 -11.24 6.90 3.24
N THR A 394 -9.97 7.02 2.81
CA THR A 394 -8.82 7.34 3.68
C THR A 394 -8.16 8.65 3.23
N ALA A 395 -7.29 9.23 4.05
CA ALA A 395 -6.52 10.41 3.69
C ALA A 395 -5.31 10.14 2.77
N HIS A 396 -5.08 8.87 2.40
CA HIS A 396 -3.92 8.45 1.60
C HIS A 396 -4.22 8.46 0.10
N PHE A 397 -3.19 8.70 -0.70
CA PHE A 397 -3.21 8.67 -2.15
C PHE A 397 -1.79 8.48 -2.69
N GLU A 398 -1.63 8.16 -3.96
CA GLU A 398 -0.35 8.07 -4.66
C GLU A 398 -0.19 9.25 -5.61
N VAL A 399 1.04 9.64 -5.89
CA VAL A 399 1.36 10.71 -6.84
C VAL A 399 2.42 10.21 -7.80
N LEU A 400 2.14 10.29 -9.10
CA LEU A 400 3.12 10.09 -10.15
C LEU A 400 3.62 11.46 -10.62
N THR A 401 4.93 11.70 -10.52
CA THR A 401 5.55 12.94 -10.99
C THR A 401 6.56 12.61 -12.08
N LEU A 402 6.38 13.20 -13.26
CA LEU A 402 7.36 13.14 -14.32
C LEU A 402 8.29 14.36 -14.25
N LEU A 403 9.59 14.11 -14.18
CA LEU A 403 10.63 15.13 -14.19
C LEU A 403 11.47 14.97 -15.46
N GLU A 404 11.86 16.08 -16.05
CA GLU A 404 12.86 16.14 -17.13
C GLU A 404 14.09 16.90 -16.64
N ARG A 405 15.23 16.53 -17.19
CA ARG A 405 16.48 17.23 -16.94
C ARG A 405 16.36 18.71 -17.37
N ALA A 406 16.81 19.64 -16.50
CA ALA A 406 16.76 21.07 -16.75
C ALA A 406 17.78 21.50 -17.79
#